data_209885fb77377c83c85c02ee6404fa72
#
_entry.id   209885fb77377c83c85c02ee6404fa72
#
_cell.length_a   1.000
_cell.length_b   1.000
_cell.length_c   1.000
_cell.angle_alpha   90.00
_cell.angle_beta   90.00
_cell.angle_gamma   90.00
#
_symmetry.space_group_name_H-M   'P 1'
#
loop_
_entity.id
_entity.type
_entity.pdbx_description
1 polymer ?
#
loop_
_entity_poly.entity_id
_entity_poly.type
_entity_poly.pdbx_seq_one_letter_code
_entity_poly.pdbx_strand_id
1 'polypeptide(L)'
;MKRFCVILICTISCLYMNADRMLLEAEAFSNKGGWQIDQQFMDIMGSPYIIAHGMGRPVQDAETVFNVQQTGTYNVYVRTYNWTSPWYKGKGPGSFCVVINGKRLSISGDTEKTWTWTHVGQSALKKGVCKIALQDMTGFDGRCDAIYLTNDNDVPPSAAPDSWRRQLNPIQTTSQHYDFVVIGGGVGGMCTAVSAARLGLKVALVNNRPIWGGNNSSEIRVHLGGLVEVGNYPNLGRMLCEFGPSRGGNAKPKDYYEDAKKDSFLKAEPNVTLLPNYHAVRVEKQGSKISEVIIRHIESGHQIILEAPLFADCTGDANIGYLAGADFRMGREGSSEFNEIYAPAEPDSLTMGASVQWYSVKGKENFPEFDYGMGVNDDNCDQVLKGEWTWETGMNKNQITQAEQIRDYGLLAVYGTWSWLKNHSKNKARFAHRKLGWVAYLAGKRESRRLMGDYILKEEDILKNVYHEDATCATTWSIDLHFPDSVNHINFPGREYKSATIHRRLKDAYGIPYRCLYSRNVENLFMAGRNISETHVALGTTRVMRTIAMMGEVVGMAAYLCHKHNSTPRGVYWYHLPELKSLMNTGTGRASVPNNQHYNPSSLLNSKK
;
A
#
# COMPACT_ATOMS: atom_id res chain seq x y z
N MET A 1 46.71 71.74 28.74
CA MET A 1 46.84 70.26 28.85
C MET A 1 45.47 69.61 28.79
N LYS A 2 45.09 69.08 27.64
CA LYS A 2 43.85 68.33 27.48
C LYS A 2 44.18 66.84 27.55
N ARG A 3 43.65 66.14 28.56
CA ARG A 3 43.75 64.69 28.70
C ARG A 3 42.73 64.01 27.81
N PHE A 4 43.17 63.24 26.84
CA PHE A 4 42.34 62.30 26.07
C PHE A 4 42.26 60.98 26.87
N CYS A 5 41.05 60.60 27.30
CA CYS A 5 40.73 59.28 27.77
C CYS A 5 40.39 58.41 26.56
N VAL A 6 41.18 57.39 26.23
CA VAL A 6 40.88 56.34 25.27
C VAL A 6 40.11 55.26 26.01
N ILE A 7 38.81 55.14 25.68
CA ILE A 7 37.97 54.04 26.17
C ILE A 7 38.17 52.86 25.18
N LEU A 8 38.83 51.82 25.66
CA LEU A 8 39.00 50.55 24.96
C LEU A 8 37.69 49.75 25.08
N ILE A 9 36.87 49.75 24.05
CA ILE A 9 35.68 48.89 23.98
C ILE A 9 36.15 47.50 23.57
N CYS A 10 36.25 46.56 24.51
CA CYS A 10 36.38 45.13 24.23
C CYS A 10 35.04 44.59 23.75
N THR A 11 34.88 44.48 22.45
CA THR A 11 33.78 43.70 21.87
C THR A 11 34.06 42.23 22.09
N ILE A 12 33.41 41.65 23.10
CA ILE A 12 33.32 40.18 23.24
C ILE A 12 32.41 39.68 22.13
N SER A 13 32.99 39.25 21.03
CA SER A 13 32.27 38.48 20.02
C SER A 13 31.94 37.11 20.62
N CYS A 14 30.78 36.97 21.24
CA CYS A 14 30.22 35.65 21.48
C CYS A 14 30.03 34.98 20.14
N LEU A 15 30.96 34.12 19.76
CA LEU A 15 30.75 33.12 18.73
C LEU A 15 29.63 32.22 19.23
N TYR A 16 28.39 32.52 18.82
CA TYR A 16 27.32 31.55 18.92
C TYR A 16 27.74 30.37 18.04
N MET A 17 28.33 29.35 18.64
CA MET A 17 28.52 28.07 17.98
C MET A 17 27.10 27.54 17.72
N ASN A 18 26.67 27.55 16.45
CA ASN A 18 25.43 26.90 16.09
C ASN A 18 25.49 25.44 16.52
N ALA A 19 24.46 24.99 17.19
CA ALA A 19 24.35 23.60 17.60
C ALA A 19 24.47 22.69 16.38
N ASP A 20 25.18 21.58 16.52
CA ASP A 20 25.23 20.53 15.49
C ASP A 20 24.00 19.63 15.65
N ARG A 21 23.13 19.68 14.66
CA ARG A 21 21.84 18.97 14.63
C ARG A 21 21.79 18.07 13.42
N MET A 22 21.49 16.81 13.65
CA MET A 22 21.49 15.79 12.61
C MET A 22 20.19 14.97 12.70
N LEU A 23 19.52 14.82 11.57
CA LEU A 23 18.36 13.93 11.41
C LEU A 23 18.76 12.80 10.46
N LEU A 24 18.67 11.57 10.95
CA LEU A 24 18.94 10.36 10.20
C LEU A 24 17.60 9.65 9.97
N GLU A 25 17.09 9.69 8.73
CA GLU A 25 15.91 8.95 8.34
C GLU A 25 16.27 7.47 8.27
N ALA A 26 15.52 6.61 8.95
CA ALA A 26 15.90 5.20 9.10
C ALA A 26 15.80 4.43 7.77
N GLU A 27 14.83 4.78 6.92
CA GLU A 27 14.69 4.23 5.57
C GLU A 27 15.85 4.57 4.63
N ALA A 28 16.60 5.64 4.94
CA ALA A 28 17.77 6.06 4.17
C ALA A 28 19.08 5.34 4.60
N PHE A 29 19.05 4.46 5.58
CA PHE A 29 20.25 3.71 6.00
C PHE A 29 20.86 2.94 4.82
N SER A 30 22.16 2.99 4.67
CA SER A 30 22.88 2.39 3.54
C SER A 30 22.82 0.87 3.52
N ASN A 31 22.73 0.24 4.69
CA ASN A 31 22.50 -1.18 4.86
C ASN A 31 21.31 -1.38 5.82
N LYS A 32 20.22 -1.94 5.33
CA LYS A 32 19.03 -2.20 6.15
C LYS A 32 19.09 -3.53 6.90
N GLY A 33 20.13 -4.32 6.70
CA GLY A 33 20.26 -5.65 7.32
C GLY A 33 19.05 -6.52 7.03
N GLY A 34 18.34 -6.88 8.10
CA GLY A 34 17.09 -7.64 7.99
C GLY A 34 15.81 -6.80 8.14
N TRP A 35 15.92 -5.47 8.32
CA TRP A 35 14.80 -4.56 8.43
C TRP A 35 14.18 -4.30 7.06
N GLN A 36 12.85 -4.11 7.03
CA GLN A 36 12.08 -3.82 5.83
C GLN A 36 11.62 -2.37 5.84
N ILE A 37 11.52 -1.73 4.67
CA ILE A 37 10.89 -0.41 4.56
C ILE A 37 9.39 -0.60 4.55
N ASP A 38 8.70 0.15 5.40
CA ASP A 38 7.24 0.20 5.46
C ASP A 38 6.74 1.59 5.02
N GLN A 39 6.27 1.65 3.78
CA GLN A 39 5.76 2.88 3.15
C GLN A 39 4.23 2.95 3.11
N GLN A 40 3.53 1.93 3.65
CA GLN A 40 2.07 1.83 3.55
C GLN A 40 1.32 3.02 4.15
N PHE A 41 1.96 3.71 5.09
CA PHE A 41 1.30 4.73 5.92
C PHE A 41 1.89 6.13 5.71
N MET A 42 2.57 6.38 4.59
CA MET A 42 3.18 7.68 4.28
C MET A 42 2.15 8.82 4.23
N ASP A 43 0.91 8.54 3.82
CA ASP A 43 -0.18 9.52 3.82
C ASP A 43 -0.56 10.01 5.24
N ILE A 44 -0.24 9.23 6.28
CA ILE A 44 -0.49 9.55 7.69
C ILE A 44 0.79 10.05 8.37
N MET A 45 1.90 9.37 8.10
CA MET A 45 3.19 9.60 8.77
C MET A 45 4.01 10.74 8.15
N GLY A 46 3.83 11.01 6.86
CA GLY A 46 4.62 11.94 6.07
C GLY A 46 5.98 11.38 5.57
N SER A 47 6.41 10.24 6.10
CA SER A 47 7.60 9.49 5.72
C SER A 47 7.33 7.99 5.84
N PRO A 48 8.09 7.12 5.17
CA PRO A 48 8.15 5.71 5.54
C PRO A 48 8.91 5.52 6.84
N TYR A 49 8.94 4.29 7.34
CA TYR A 49 9.82 3.88 8.43
C TYR A 49 10.38 2.47 8.15
N ILE A 50 11.32 2.00 8.94
CA ILE A 50 11.77 0.60 8.85
C ILE A 50 11.25 -0.24 9.99
N ILE A 51 10.98 -1.52 9.70
CA ILE A 51 10.36 -2.49 10.60
C ILE A 51 11.18 -3.78 10.67
N ALA A 52 11.43 -4.27 11.88
CA ALA A 52 12.18 -5.50 12.15
C ALA A 52 11.23 -6.71 12.07
N HIS A 53 10.86 -7.13 10.85
CA HIS A 53 9.89 -8.20 10.59
C HIS A 53 10.54 -9.59 10.62
N GLY A 54 10.93 -10.04 11.82
CA GLY A 54 11.65 -11.30 12.03
C GLY A 54 10.79 -12.48 12.45
N MET A 55 9.47 -12.30 12.63
CA MET A 55 8.55 -13.36 13.07
C MET A 55 9.02 -14.02 14.39
N GLY A 56 9.38 -13.20 15.39
CA GLY A 56 9.88 -13.64 16.69
C GLY A 56 11.36 -14.04 16.71
N ARG A 57 12.12 -13.72 15.68
CA ARG A 57 13.58 -13.93 15.60
C ARG A 57 14.24 -12.59 15.28
N PRO A 58 15.19 -12.12 16.10
CA PRO A 58 15.91 -10.88 15.81
C PRO A 58 16.48 -10.89 14.39
N VAL A 59 16.30 -9.78 13.68
CA VAL A 59 16.85 -9.60 12.33
C VAL A 59 18.26 -8.99 12.40
N GLN A 60 18.97 -9.03 11.27
CA GLN A 60 20.28 -8.38 11.17
C GLN A 60 20.16 -6.86 11.33
N ASP A 61 21.17 -6.26 11.96
CA ASP A 61 21.22 -4.83 12.26
C ASP A 61 21.10 -3.99 10.98
N ALA A 62 20.31 -2.92 11.05
CA ALA A 62 20.34 -1.87 10.03
C ALA A 62 21.45 -0.87 10.38
N GLU A 63 22.30 -0.52 9.42
CA GLU A 63 23.50 0.26 9.66
C GLU A 63 23.66 1.39 8.65
N THR A 64 24.23 2.50 9.11
CA THR A 64 24.69 3.57 8.23
C THR A 64 25.85 4.33 8.86
N VAL A 65 26.49 5.21 8.09
CA VAL A 65 27.46 6.17 8.57
C VAL A 65 26.90 7.59 8.43
N PHE A 66 27.30 8.47 9.33
CA PHE A 66 26.90 9.88 9.30
C PHE A 66 28.10 10.76 9.69
N ASN A 67 28.04 12.04 9.35
CA ASN A 67 29.15 12.95 9.53
C ASN A 67 28.86 13.97 10.65
N VAL A 68 29.64 13.90 11.70
CA VAL A 68 29.58 14.81 12.86
C VAL A 68 30.43 16.04 12.58
N GLN A 69 29.82 17.22 12.66
CA GLN A 69 30.52 18.49 12.36
C GLN A 69 31.34 19.02 13.53
N GLN A 70 30.93 18.73 14.77
CA GLN A 70 31.57 19.22 16.01
C GLN A 70 31.80 18.07 16.98
N THR A 71 32.99 18.04 17.61
CA THR A 71 33.24 17.12 18.74
C THR A 71 32.41 17.55 19.94
N GLY A 72 31.67 16.63 20.56
CA GLY A 72 30.84 16.94 21.73
C GLY A 72 30.05 15.73 22.24
N THR A 73 29.24 15.99 23.26
CA THR A 73 28.26 15.04 23.77
C THR A 73 26.92 15.34 23.12
N TYR A 74 26.33 14.35 22.48
CA TYR A 74 25.06 14.46 21.75
C TYR A 74 23.95 13.75 22.49
N ASN A 75 22.83 14.42 22.67
CA ASN A 75 21.55 13.80 23.01
C ASN A 75 21.05 13.02 21.79
N VAL A 76 20.57 11.82 22.02
CA VAL A 76 20.08 10.93 20.97
C VAL A 76 18.60 10.63 21.22
N TYR A 77 17.78 10.95 20.22
CA TYR A 77 16.34 10.70 20.21
C TYR A 77 15.98 9.75 19.08
N VAL A 78 15.08 8.82 19.35
CA VAL A 78 14.54 7.87 18.35
C VAL A 78 13.05 8.12 18.21
N ARG A 79 12.55 8.24 16.99
CA ARG A 79 11.11 8.28 16.73
C ARG A 79 10.61 6.87 16.47
N THR A 80 9.78 6.39 17.38
CA THR A 80 9.31 5.01 17.42
C THR A 80 7.89 4.90 17.99
N TYR A 81 7.33 3.69 17.94
CA TYR A 81 5.98 3.37 18.39
C TYR A 81 5.88 1.93 18.84
N ASN A 82 5.31 1.70 20.03
CA ASN A 82 4.90 0.36 20.48
C ASN A 82 3.58 -0.02 19.80
N TRP A 83 3.66 -0.80 18.74
CA TRP A 83 2.54 -1.15 17.87
C TRP A 83 1.42 -1.95 18.58
N THR A 84 1.69 -2.61 19.72
CA THR A 84 0.67 -3.32 20.51
C THR A 84 -0.06 -2.42 21.51
N SER A 85 0.36 -1.17 21.69
CA SER A 85 -0.19 -0.24 22.70
C SER A 85 -1.71 0.01 22.59
N PRO A 86 -2.37 -0.09 21.42
CA PRO A 86 -3.83 0.02 21.34
C PRO A 86 -4.57 -1.10 22.10
N TRP A 87 -3.94 -2.26 22.27
CA TRP A 87 -4.56 -3.44 22.89
C TRP A 87 -3.91 -3.86 24.21
N TYR A 88 -2.67 -3.47 24.44
CA TYR A 88 -1.88 -3.86 25.61
C TYR A 88 -1.17 -2.66 26.24
N LYS A 89 -1.35 -2.52 27.57
CA LYS A 89 -0.82 -1.36 28.30
C LYS A 89 0.59 -1.58 28.87
N GLY A 90 1.15 -2.78 28.77
CA GLY A 90 2.49 -3.11 29.21
C GLY A 90 3.55 -2.84 28.14
N LYS A 91 4.75 -3.37 28.36
CA LYS A 91 5.81 -3.33 27.37
C LYS A 91 5.44 -4.16 26.15
N GLY A 92 5.58 -3.58 24.96
CA GLY A 92 5.33 -4.24 23.70
C GLY A 92 6.43 -5.20 23.27
N PRO A 93 6.19 -5.96 22.19
CA PRO A 93 7.14 -6.97 21.73
C PRO A 93 8.26 -6.42 20.84
N GLY A 94 8.11 -5.22 20.26
CA GLY A 94 8.98 -4.66 19.22
C GLY A 94 10.21 -3.92 19.74
N SER A 95 10.97 -4.52 20.68
CA SER A 95 12.12 -3.87 21.31
C SER A 95 13.36 -3.85 20.41
N PHE A 96 14.04 -2.70 20.35
CA PHE A 96 15.33 -2.53 19.70
C PHE A 96 16.19 -1.50 20.43
N CYS A 97 17.47 -1.39 20.09
CA CYS A 97 18.32 -0.31 20.58
C CYS A 97 19.14 0.34 19.46
N VAL A 98 19.52 1.60 19.70
CA VAL A 98 20.50 2.33 18.89
C VAL A 98 21.89 1.98 19.37
N VAL A 99 22.79 1.71 18.42
CA VAL A 99 24.22 1.44 18.69
C VAL A 99 25.05 2.49 17.96
N ILE A 100 25.83 3.29 18.67
CA ILE A 100 26.70 4.30 18.07
C ILE A 100 28.16 3.95 18.40
N ASN A 101 28.98 3.79 17.36
CA ASN A 101 30.40 3.40 17.50
C ASN A 101 30.59 2.19 18.42
N GLY A 102 29.69 1.19 18.34
CA GLY A 102 29.72 -0.05 19.13
C GLY A 102 29.11 0.06 20.53
N LYS A 103 28.71 1.25 20.99
CA LYS A 103 28.06 1.45 22.30
C LYS A 103 26.54 1.41 22.15
N ARG A 104 25.89 0.50 22.86
CA ARG A 104 24.41 0.43 22.95
C ARG A 104 23.87 1.56 23.83
N LEU A 105 22.76 2.15 23.37
CA LEU A 105 21.94 3.09 24.15
C LEU A 105 20.72 2.35 24.75
N SER A 106 19.80 3.08 25.36
CA SER A 106 18.61 2.51 25.98
C SER A 106 17.70 1.80 24.98
N ILE A 107 17.00 0.78 25.44
CA ILE A 107 15.97 0.07 24.64
C ILE A 107 14.81 1.01 24.35
N SER A 108 14.23 0.89 23.19
CA SER A 108 13.08 1.66 22.71
C SER A 108 12.16 0.80 21.84
N GLY A 109 10.98 1.34 21.49
CA GLY A 109 9.98 0.67 20.68
C GLY A 109 9.01 -0.22 21.47
N ASP A 110 9.19 -0.34 22.79
CA ASP A 110 8.38 -1.22 23.65
C ASP A 110 7.46 -0.49 24.63
N THR A 111 7.56 0.84 24.76
CA THR A 111 6.77 1.63 25.75
C THR A 111 5.96 2.77 25.16
N GLU A 112 6.30 3.24 23.97
CA GLU A 112 5.74 4.41 23.31
C GLU A 112 4.31 4.15 22.83
N LYS A 113 3.32 4.87 23.38
CA LYS A 113 1.89 4.64 23.09
C LYS A 113 1.44 5.17 21.73
N THR A 114 2.19 6.10 21.17
CA THR A 114 1.98 6.71 19.86
C THR A 114 3.34 6.98 19.23
N TRP A 115 3.39 7.28 17.95
CA TRP A 115 4.60 7.75 17.30
C TRP A 115 5.15 8.98 18.04
N THR A 116 6.30 8.85 18.68
CA THR A 116 6.93 9.89 19.49
C THR A 116 8.45 9.78 19.48
N TRP A 117 9.10 10.86 19.88
CA TRP A 117 10.54 10.88 20.13
C TRP A 117 10.84 10.41 21.55
N THR A 118 11.68 9.41 21.66
CA THR A 118 12.19 8.87 22.93
C THR A 118 13.66 9.22 23.07
N HIS A 119 14.04 9.91 24.15
CA HIS A 119 15.45 10.15 24.48
C HIS A 119 16.07 8.84 24.96
N VAL A 120 17.00 8.29 24.16
CA VAL A 120 17.62 6.98 24.43
C VAL A 120 18.99 7.09 25.12
N GLY A 121 19.45 8.30 25.38
CA GLY A 121 20.69 8.58 26.10
C GLY A 121 21.59 9.55 25.37
N GLN A 122 22.88 9.58 25.81
CA GLN A 122 23.89 10.46 25.26
C GLN A 122 25.08 9.66 24.69
N SER A 123 25.69 10.21 23.64
CA SER A 123 26.92 9.67 23.04
C SER A 123 27.96 10.75 22.85
N ALA A 124 29.20 10.50 23.31
CA ALA A 124 30.33 11.34 23.02
C ALA A 124 30.85 11.06 21.60
N LEU A 125 30.72 12.04 20.72
CA LEU A 125 31.10 11.92 19.32
C LEU A 125 32.26 12.84 18.97
N LYS A 126 33.15 12.37 18.12
CA LYS A 126 34.25 13.18 17.56
C LYS A 126 33.83 13.69 16.17
N LYS A 127 34.29 14.89 15.81
CA LYS A 127 34.13 15.39 14.43
C LYS A 127 34.66 14.37 13.44
N GLY A 128 33.89 14.12 12.38
CA GLY A 128 34.19 13.13 11.34
C GLY A 128 33.11 12.06 11.19
N VAL A 129 33.44 10.97 10.53
CA VAL A 129 32.53 9.87 10.24
C VAL A 129 32.29 9.01 11.48
N CYS A 130 31.02 8.81 11.83
CA CYS A 130 30.58 7.92 12.89
C CYS A 130 29.66 6.84 12.31
N LYS A 131 29.67 5.66 12.92
CA LYS A 131 28.78 4.53 12.57
C LYS A 131 27.60 4.49 13.54
N ILE A 132 26.41 4.26 12.99
CA ILE A 132 25.19 4.01 13.77
C ILE A 132 24.50 2.74 13.26
N ALA A 133 23.89 2.00 14.17
CA ALA A 133 23.09 0.82 13.86
C ALA A 133 21.79 0.80 14.68
N LEU A 134 20.78 0.17 14.12
CA LEU A 134 19.57 -0.26 14.81
C LEU A 134 19.67 -1.75 15.03
N GLN A 135 19.73 -2.17 16.29
CA GLN A 135 19.80 -3.57 16.68
C GLN A 135 18.46 -4.06 17.18
N ASP A 136 17.86 -4.95 16.41
CA ASP A 136 16.62 -5.61 16.80
C ASP A 136 16.87 -6.62 17.94
N MET A 137 15.95 -6.66 18.92
CA MET A 137 16.06 -7.51 20.10
C MET A 137 15.12 -8.72 20.04
N THR A 138 14.07 -8.68 19.19
CA THR A 138 12.96 -9.61 19.32
C THR A 138 12.45 -10.20 18.00
N GLY A 139 12.58 -9.48 16.90
CA GLY A 139 11.98 -9.84 15.61
C GLY A 139 10.45 -9.69 15.56
N PHE A 140 9.88 -8.97 16.50
CA PHE A 140 8.44 -8.69 16.56
C PHE A 140 8.11 -7.26 16.17
N ASP A 141 8.51 -6.88 14.97
CA ASP A 141 8.06 -5.67 14.29
C ASP A 141 8.39 -4.36 15.02
N GLY A 142 9.52 -4.33 15.74
CA GLY A 142 10.13 -3.08 16.22
C GLY A 142 10.31 -2.13 15.04
N ARG A 143 10.00 -0.83 15.23
CA ARG A 143 9.97 0.14 14.13
C ARG A 143 10.63 1.45 14.47
N CYS A 144 11.40 1.98 13.54
CA CYS A 144 12.09 3.25 13.65
C CYS A 144 11.81 4.11 12.42
N ASP A 145 11.30 5.32 12.66
CA ASP A 145 11.10 6.33 11.62
C ASP A 145 12.39 7.15 11.40
N ALA A 146 12.93 7.71 12.47
CA ALA A 146 14.14 8.53 12.37
C ALA A 146 14.92 8.58 13.70
N ILE A 147 16.19 8.99 13.61
CA ILE A 147 17.05 9.28 14.76
C ILE A 147 17.49 10.73 14.66
N TYR A 148 17.32 11.48 15.76
CA TYR A 148 17.76 12.85 15.87
C TYR A 148 18.89 12.97 16.90
N LEU A 149 19.98 13.62 16.50
CA LEU A 149 21.13 13.87 17.35
C LEU A 149 21.37 15.39 17.47
N THR A 150 21.63 15.85 18.69
CA THR A 150 21.94 17.26 18.92
C THR A 150 22.93 17.41 20.07
N ASN A 151 23.87 18.36 19.97
CA ASN A 151 24.83 18.70 21.02
C ASN A 151 24.37 19.86 21.91
N ASP A 152 23.13 20.25 21.83
CA ASP A 152 22.45 21.19 22.73
C ASP A 152 21.23 20.55 23.42
N ASN A 153 20.37 21.38 24.04
CA ASN A 153 19.15 20.95 24.72
C ASN A 153 17.92 20.98 23.82
N ASP A 154 18.11 21.05 22.50
CA ASP A 154 16.99 21.04 21.54
C ASP A 154 16.28 19.69 21.55
N VAL A 155 14.93 19.73 21.56
CA VAL A 155 14.07 18.56 21.53
C VAL A 155 13.32 18.56 20.20
N PRO A 156 13.37 17.45 19.45
CA PRO A 156 12.70 17.41 18.15
C PRO A 156 11.16 17.55 18.30
N PRO A 157 10.47 18.23 17.35
CA PRO A 157 9.03 18.40 17.41
C PRO A 157 8.32 17.04 17.33
N SER A 158 7.34 16.80 18.22
CA SER A 158 6.68 15.49 18.35
C SER A 158 6.04 14.98 17.05
N ALA A 159 5.45 15.87 16.27
CA ALA A 159 4.84 15.54 14.97
C ALA A 159 5.88 15.28 13.86
N ALA A 160 7.15 15.68 14.06
CA ALA A 160 8.21 15.61 13.04
C ALA A 160 7.76 16.08 11.65
N PRO A 161 7.22 17.32 11.51
CA PRO A 161 6.61 17.77 10.27
C PRO A 161 7.63 17.86 9.14
N ASP A 162 7.18 17.64 7.91
CA ASP A 162 8.01 17.66 6.71
C ASP A 162 8.84 18.96 6.56
N SER A 163 8.27 20.11 6.93
CA SER A 163 8.97 21.40 6.92
C SER A 163 10.20 21.43 7.85
N TRP A 164 10.08 20.82 9.03
CA TRP A 164 11.21 20.71 9.96
C TRP A 164 12.27 19.71 9.48
N ARG A 165 11.83 18.55 8.95
CA ARG A 165 12.77 17.55 8.38
C ARG A 165 13.57 18.15 7.23
N ARG A 166 12.97 18.96 6.36
CA ARG A 166 13.63 19.61 5.22
C ARG A 166 14.63 20.69 5.59
N GLN A 167 14.49 21.32 6.77
CA GLN A 167 15.50 22.24 7.27
C GLN A 167 16.81 21.52 7.61
N LEU A 168 16.72 20.27 8.08
CA LEU A 168 17.86 19.43 8.42
C LEU A 168 18.37 18.63 7.23
N ASN A 169 17.46 18.11 6.41
CA ASN A 169 17.72 17.29 5.22
C ASN A 169 17.04 17.93 3.99
N PRO A 170 17.67 18.90 3.32
CA PRO A 170 17.12 19.49 2.10
C PRO A 170 16.88 18.44 1.02
N ILE A 171 15.71 18.48 0.39
CA ILE A 171 15.30 17.54 -0.65
C ILE A 171 15.61 18.11 -2.03
N GLN A 172 16.22 17.32 -2.88
CA GLN A 172 16.37 17.63 -4.31
C GLN A 172 15.04 17.37 -5.02
N THR A 173 14.65 18.28 -5.91
CA THR A 173 13.45 18.18 -6.73
C THR A 173 13.81 18.34 -8.19
N THR A 174 13.27 17.48 -9.04
CA THR A 174 13.39 17.53 -10.50
C THR A 174 12.01 17.52 -11.14
N SER A 175 11.89 17.92 -12.42
CA SER A 175 10.64 17.87 -13.18
C SER A 175 10.78 16.99 -14.41
N GLN A 176 9.70 16.30 -14.77
CA GLN A 176 9.62 15.44 -15.95
C GLN A 176 8.25 15.56 -16.61
N HIS A 177 8.21 15.51 -17.95
CA HIS A 177 7.00 15.67 -18.76
C HIS A 177 6.65 14.39 -19.52
N TYR A 178 5.37 14.05 -19.52
CA TYR A 178 4.81 12.87 -20.17
C TYR A 178 3.49 13.19 -20.86
N ASP A 179 3.05 12.33 -21.76
CA ASP A 179 1.71 12.41 -22.34
C ASP A 179 0.66 11.89 -21.34
N PHE A 180 1.07 10.94 -20.49
CA PHE A 180 0.20 10.30 -19.54
C PHE A 180 0.99 9.83 -18.30
N VAL A 181 0.45 10.12 -17.11
CA VAL A 181 1.03 9.69 -15.82
C VAL A 181 0.09 8.71 -15.13
N VAL A 182 0.59 7.52 -14.85
CA VAL A 182 -0.12 6.43 -14.17
C VAL A 182 0.46 6.22 -12.78
N ILE A 183 -0.35 6.41 -11.74
CA ILE A 183 0.06 6.24 -10.34
C ILE A 183 -0.54 4.95 -9.79
N GLY A 184 0.33 4.02 -9.38
CA GLY A 184 0.00 2.70 -8.85
C GLY A 184 0.47 1.57 -9.77
N GLY A 185 1.51 0.85 -9.32
CA GLY A 185 2.15 -0.26 -10.07
C GLY A 185 1.48 -1.63 -9.86
N GLY A 186 0.20 -1.66 -9.47
CA GLY A 186 -0.62 -2.87 -9.45
C GLY A 186 -0.98 -3.35 -10.85
N VAL A 187 -1.69 -4.48 -10.93
CA VAL A 187 -2.09 -5.08 -12.23
C VAL A 187 -2.81 -4.07 -13.13
N GLY A 188 -3.72 -3.26 -12.58
CA GLY A 188 -4.42 -2.23 -13.34
C GLY A 188 -3.49 -1.17 -13.92
N GLY A 189 -2.61 -0.61 -13.10
CA GLY A 189 -1.66 0.42 -13.57
C GLY A 189 -0.64 -0.11 -14.58
N MET A 190 -0.16 -1.35 -14.41
CA MET A 190 0.70 -2.01 -15.40
C MET A 190 0.00 -2.09 -16.76
N CYS A 191 -1.25 -2.57 -16.79
CA CYS A 191 -2.02 -2.68 -18.03
C CYS A 191 -2.38 -1.30 -18.61
N THR A 192 -2.68 -0.31 -17.76
CA THR A 192 -2.95 1.09 -18.19
C THR A 192 -1.75 1.68 -18.90
N ALA A 193 -0.57 1.60 -18.28
CA ALA A 193 0.65 2.18 -18.81
C ALA A 193 1.08 1.50 -20.12
N VAL A 194 1.08 0.17 -20.15
CA VAL A 194 1.51 -0.60 -21.33
C VAL A 194 0.53 -0.43 -22.49
N SER A 195 -0.80 -0.42 -22.23
CA SER A 195 -1.81 -0.19 -23.25
C SER A 195 -1.62 1.18 -23.93
N ALA A 196 -1.45 2.25 -23.15
CA ALA A 196 -1.22 3.59 -23.67
C ALA A 196 0.12 3.68 -24.44
N ALA A 197 1.18 3.07 -23.90
CA ALA A 197 2.51 3.07 -24.51
C ALA A 197 2.54 2.33 -25.86
N ARG A 198 1.85 1.20 -25.98
CA ARG A 198 1.73 0.44 -27.24
C ARG A 198 0.96 1.20 -28.32
N LEU A 199 0.12 2.14 -27.93
CA LEU A 199 -0.58 3.06 -28.84
C LEU A 199 0.24 4.34 -29.14
N GLY A 200 1.43 4.49 -28.55
CA GLY A 200 2.39 5.52 -28.89
C GLY A 200 2.58 6.65 -27.87
N LEU A 201 1.89 6.62 -26.72
CA LEU A 201 2.06 7.64 -25.69
C LEU A 201 3.37 7.44 -24.92
N LYS A 202 4.00 8.55 -24.52
CA LYS A 202 5.08 8.58 -23.53
C LYS A 202 4.47 8.56 -22.13
N VAL A 203 4.68 7.46 -21.39
CA VAL A 203 3.99 7.19 -20.12
C VAL A 203 4.97 7.11 -18.95
N ALA A 204 4.63 7.72 -17.81
CA ALA A 204 5.27 7.42 -16.53
C ALA A 204 4.40 6.43 -15.73
N LEU A 205 5.00 5.35 -15.25
CA LEU A 205 4.37 4.41 -14.31
C LEU A 205 5.05 4.49 -12.95
N VAL A 206 4.31 4.95 -11.94
CA VAL A 206 4.80 5.15 -10.57
C VAL A 206 4.33 4.02 -9.66
N ASN A 207 5.25 3.48 -8.85
CA ASN A 207 4.94 2.49 -7.84
C ASN A 207 5.65 2.82 -6.52
N ASN A 208 4.95 2.77 -5.41
CA ASN A 208 5.50 3.08 -4.09
C ASN A 208 6.28 1.92 -3.44
N ARG A 209 6.59 0.88 -4.21
CA ARG A 209 7.32 -0.33 -3.78
C ARG A 209 8.28 -0.78 -4.89
N PRO A 210 9.29 -1.61 -4.54
CA PRO A 210 10.21 -2.14 -5.55
C PRO A 210 9.58 -3.19 -6.46
N ILE A 211 8.50 -3.86 -6.03
CA ILE A 211 7.88 -5.00 -6.71
C ILE A 211 6.57 -4.56 -7.39
N TRP A 212 6.42 -4.91 -8.66
CA TRP A 212 5.23 -4.67 -9.48
C TRP A 212 4.14 -5.73 -9.23
N GLY A 213 2.88 -5.38 -9.55
CA GLY A 213 1.74 -6.31 -9.52
C GLY A 213 0.79 -6.12 -8.33
N GLY A 214 1.10 -5.22 -7.40
CA GLY A 214 0.21 -4.89 -6.27
C GLY A 214 -0.09 -6.12 -5.40
N ASN A 215 -1.37 -6.46 -5.21
CA ASN A 215 -1.76 -7.63 -4.42
C ASN A 215 -1.27 -8.95 -5.04
N ASN A 216 -1.06 -9.02 -6.37
CA ASN A 216 -0.44 -10.17 -7.04
C ASN A 216 1.08 -9.98 -7.11
N SER A 217 1.74 -9.87 -5.98
CA SER A 217 3.20 -9.81 -5.84
C SER A 217 3.67 -10.78 -4.77
N SER A 218 4.96 -11.06 -4.72
CA SER A 218 5.56 -11.87 -3.64
C SER A 218 5.49 -11.21 -2.27
N GLU A 219 5.14 -9.93 -2.20
CA GLU A 219 4.99 -9.18 -0.96
C GLU A 219 3.63 -9.42 -0.28
N ILE A 220 2.52 -9.47 -1.06
CA ILE A 220 1.15 -9.58 -0.52
C ILE A 220 0.55 -10.97 -0.76
N ARG A 221 0.88 -11.61 -1.91
CA ARG A 221 0.62 -13.02 -2.22
C ARG A 221 -0.85 -13.39 -2.39
N VAL A 222 -1.59 -12.60 -3.19
CA VAL A 222 -2.96 -12.89 -3.62
C VAL A 222 -2.95 -13.40 -5.07
N HIS A 223 -3.71 -14.46 -5.36
CA HIS A 223 -3.83 -14.99 -6.72
C HIS A 223 -4.67 -14.08 -7.63
N LEU A 224 -4.48 -14.21 -8.95
CA LEU A 224 -5.31 -13.52 -9.94
C LEU A 224 -6.70 -14.15 -10.02
N GLY A 225 -7.72 -13.48 -9.47
CA GLY A 225 -9.13 -13.90 -9.58
C GLY A 225 -9.79 -13.35 -10.84
N GLY A 226 -10.92 -13.95 -11.26
CA GLY A 226 -11.69 -13.57 -12.44
C GLY A 226 -11.27 -14.30 -13.71
N LEU A 227 -11.82 -13.84 -14.86
CA LEU A 227 -11.50 -14.33 -16.20
C LEU A 227 -11.10 -13.16 -17.08
N VAL A 228 -10.33 -13.43 -18.13
CA VAL A 228 -10.05 -12.52 -19.24
C VAL A 228 -10.49 -13.17 -20.56
N GLU A 229 -10.48 -12.42 -21.64
CA GLU A 229 -10.90 -12.89 -22.98
C GLU A 229 -12.36 -13.36 -23.00
N VAL A 230 -13.24 -12.63 -22.31
CA VAL A 230 -14.69 -12.93 -22.20
C VAL A 230 -15.51 -11.67 -22.35
N GLY A 231 -16.83 -11.83 -22.55
CA GLY A 231 -17.79 -10.73 -22.73
C GLY A 231 -17.76 -10.14 -24.14
N ASN A 232 -18.10 -8.84 -24.24
CA ASN A 232 -18.28 -8.17 -25.53
C ASN A 232 -16.96 -7.96 -26.30
N TYR A 233 -15.84 -7.93 -25.59
CA TYR A 233 -14.51 -7.64 -26.14
C TYR A 233 -13.51 -8.74 -25.75
N PRO A 234 -13.54 -9.91 -26.42
CA PRO A 234 -12.76 -11.08 -26.03
C PRO A 234 -11.25 -10.92 -26.26
N ASN A 235 -10.80 -9.81 -26.85
CA ASN A 235 -9.38 -9.52 -26.98
C ASN A 235 -8.82 -8.73 -25.80
N LEU A 236 -9.67 -8.20 -24.91
CA LEU A 236 -9.24 -7.55 -23.68
C LEU A 236 -8.70 -8.57 -22.66
N GLY A 237 -7.65 -8.19 -21.98
CA GLY A 237 -7.00 -8.99 -20.95
C GLY A 237 -5.94 -9.96 -21.45
N ARG A 238 -5.71 -10.09 -22.74
CA ARG A 238 -4.59 -10.89 -23.31
C ARG A 238 -3.24 -10.41 -22.81
N MET A 239 -3.12 -9.13 -22.52
CA MET A 239 -1.93 -8.54 -21.90
C MET A 239 -1.57 -9.23 -20.59
N LEU A 240 -2.56 -9.64 -19.78
CA LEU A 240 -2.33 -10.37 -18.53
C LEU A 240 -1.65 -11.73 -18.76
N CYS A 241 -1.88 -12.36 -19.92
CA CYS A 241 -1.24 -13.63 -20.27
C CYS A 241 0.27 -13.48 -20.50
N GLU A 242 0.76 -12.27 -20.78
CA GLU A 242 2.17 -11.98 -21.00
C GLU A 242 2.98 -11.95 -19.69
N PHE A 243 2.35 -11.55 -18.57
CA PHE A 243 3.05 -11.38 -17.29
C PHE A 243 2.41 -12.13 -16.11
N GLY A 244 1.21 -12.65 -16.27
CA GLY A 244 0.51 -13.37 -15.21
C GLY A 244 1.29 -14.62 -14.78
N PRO A 245 1.30 -14.95 -13.46
CA PRO A 245 1.99 -16.13 -12.99
C PRO A 245 1.33 -17.42 -13.51
N SER A 246 2.16 -18.42 -13.79
CA SER A 246 1.71 -19.73 -14.27
C SER A 246 1.06 -20.58 -13.17
N ARG A 247 1.31 -20.24 -11.90
CA ARG A 247 0.78 -20.91 -10.71
C ARG A 247 -0.16 -20.00 -9.94
N GLY A 248 -1.21 -20.57 -9.33
CA GLY A 248 -2.20 -19.83 -8.54
C GLY A 248 -2.16 -20.19 -7.06
N GLY A 249 -2.88 -19.41 -6.26
CA GLY A 249 -3.13 -19.61 -4.84
C GLY A 249 -2.72 -18.43 -3.97
N ASN A 250 -3.39 -18.30 -2.83
CA ASN A 250 -3.09 -17.30 -1.82
C ASN A 250 -2.05 -17.83 -0.83
N ALA A 251 -1.29 -16.92 -0.22
CA ALA A 251 -0.27 -17.24 0.78
C ALA A 251 0.65 -18.42 0.34
N LYS A 252 1.12 -18.38 -0.90
CA LYS A 252 2.06 -19.36 -1.44
C LYS A 252 3.51 -18.88 -1.32
N PRO A 253 4.52 -19.73 -1.51
CA PRO A 253 5.91 -19.31 -1.63
C PRO A 253 6.09 -18.20 -2.67
N LYS A 254 7.07 -17.30 -2.44
CA LYS A 254 7.27 -16.09 -3.25
C LYS A 254 7.39 -16.33 -4.77
N ASP A 255 8.01 -17.46 -5.15
CA ASP A 255 8.24 -17.88 -6.54
C ASP A 255 6.95 -18.18 -7.31
N TYR A 256 5.81 -18.40 -6.63
CA TYR A 256 4.50 -18.57 -7.26
C TYR A 256 4.01 -17.31 -7.95
N TYR A 257 4.49 -16.13 -7.55
CA TYR A 257 4.01 -14.83 -8.05
C TYR A 257 4.82 -14.29 -9.22
N GLU A 258 5.94 -14.94 -9.57
CA GLU A 258 6.76 -14.66 -10.76
C GLU A 258 7.01 -13.16 -11.00
N ASP A 259 7.46 -12.44 -9.97
CA ASP A 259 7.64 -10.98 -10.02
C ASP A 259 8.60 -10.52 -11.15
N ALA A 260 9.64 -11.32 -11.42
CA ALA A 260 10.58 -11.04 -12.51
C ALA A 260 9.89 -11.00 -13.90
N LYS A 261 8.81 -11.76 -14.09
CA LYS A 261 8.03 -11.77 -15.33
C LYS A 261 7.29 -10.46 -15.53
N LYS A 262 6.75 -9.87 -14.44
CA LYS A 262 6.12 -8.55 -14.45
C LYS A 262 7.13 -7.44 -14.75
N ASP A 263 8.30 -7.52 -14.13
CA ASP A 263 9.40 -6.58 -14.37
C ASP A 263 9.88 -6.63 -15.84
N SER A 264 10.08 -7.84 -16.38
CA SER A 264 10.45 -8.03 -17.79
C SER A 264 9.40 -7.52 -18.75
N PHE A 265 8.11 -7.75 -18.45
CA PHE A 265 6.99 -7.26 -19.23
C PHE A 265 7.00 -5.73 -19.35
N LEU A 266 7.19 -5.03 -18.23
CA LEU A 266 7.25 -3.57 -18.21
C LEU A 266 8.51 -3.02 -18.91
N LYS A 267 9.66 -3.62 -18.67
CA LYS A 267 10.93 -3.21 -19.30
C LYS A 267 10.97 -3.42 -20.82
N ALA A 268 10.10 -4.27 -21.34
CA ALA A 268 9.99 -4.48 -22.80
C ALA A 268 9.27 -3.33 -23.54
N GLU A 269 8.69 -2.36 -22.82
CA GLU A 269 7.93 -1.27 -23.40
C GLU A 269 8.73 0.05 -23.35
N PRO A 270 9.36 0.46 -24.46
CA PRO A 270 10.32 1.59 -24.47
C PRO A 270 9.66 2.94 -24.15
N ASN A 271 8.35 3.08 -24.35
CA ASN A 271 7.59 4.29 -24.08
C ASN A 271 7.09 4.37 -22.63
N VAL A 272 7.43 3.41 -21.77
CA VAL A 272 7.09 3.43 -20.33
C VAL A 272 8.34 3.77 -19.51
N THR A 273 8.33 4.92 -18.84
CA THR A 273 9.31 5.23 -17.82
C THR A 273 8.85 4.63 -16.49
N LEU A 274 9.65 3.71 -15.96
CA LEU A 274 9.36 3.02 -14.70
C LEU A 274 9.94 3.81 -13.51
N LEU A 275 9.08 4.15 -12.56
CA LEU A 275 9.41 4.90 -11.34
C LEU A 275 9.03 4.06 -10.11
N PRO A 276 9.77 2.96 -9.80
CA PRO A 276 9.58 2.19 -8.57
C PRO A 276 10.08 2.98 -7.36
N ASN A 277 9.56 2.65 -6.19
CA ASN A 277 9.93 3.28 -4.92
C ASN A 277 9.56 4.77 -4.81
N TYR A 278 8.58 5.23 -5.57
CA TYR A 278 8.07 6.59 -5.46
C TYR A 278 6.62 6.60 -4.98
N HIS A 279 6.36 7.31 -3.89
CA HIS A 279 5.02 7.56 -3.37
C HIS A 279 4.53 8.94 -3.81
N ALA A 280 3.28 9.05 -4.28
CA ALA A 280 2.68 10.33 -4.62
C ALA A 280 2.26 11.07 -3.35
N VAL A 281 2.84 12.25 -3.12
CA VAL A 281 2.68 13.01 -1.86
C VAL A 281 1.83 14.27 -2.03
N ARG A 282 1.68 14.79 -3.24
CA ARG A 282 0.93 16.01 -3.51
C ARG A 282 0.45 16.07 -4.96
N VAL A 283 -0.68 16.74 -5.17
CA VAL A 283 -1.26 17.03 -6.48
C VAL A 283 -1.50 18.52 -6.58
N GLU A 284 -1.09 19.14 -7.68
CA GLU A 284 -1.41 20.52 -8.03
C GLU A 284 -2.43 20.56 -9.17
N LYS A 285 -3.30 21.55 -9.14
CA LYS A 285 -4.37 21.72 -10.12
C LYS A 285 -4.40 23.12 -10.73
N GLN A 286 -4.85 23.17 -11.98
CA GLN A 286 -5.29 24.39 -12.64
C GLN A 286 -6.79 24.26 -12.97
N GLY A 287 -7.63 24.90 -12.17
CA GLY A 287 -9.08 24.74 -12.26
C GLY A 287 -9.51 23.31 -11.86
N SER A 288 -10.22 22.64 -12.77
CA SER A 288 -10.69 21.26 -12.62
C SER A 288 -9.69 20.20 -13.09
N LYS A 289 -8.52 20.59 -13.60
CA LYS A 289 -7.51 19.68 -14.15
C LYS A 289 -6.31 19.57 -13.23
N ILE A 290 -5.79 18.36 -13.08
CA ILE A 290 -4.48 18.12 -12.49
C ILE A 290 -3.43 18.68 -13.47
N SER A 291 -2.50 19.51 -12.97
CA SER A 291 -1.34 19.97 -13.71
C SER A 291 -0.09 19.16 -13.38
N GLU A 292 0.07 18.77 -12.11
CA GLU A 292 1.26 18.13 -11.59
C GLU A 292 0.93 17.10 -10.51
N VAL A 293 1.69 16.01 -10.48
CA VAL A 293 1.76 15.08 -9.35
C VAL A 293 3.19 15.05 -8.83
N ILE A 294 3.36 15.36 -7.54
CA ILE A 294 4.67 15.31 -6.87
C ILE A 294 4.83 13.95 -6.22
N ILE A 295 5.87 13.23 -6.64
CA ILE A 295 6.24 11.93 -6.10
C ILE A 295 7.53 12.02 -5.30
N ARG A 296 7.65 11.21 -4.23
CA ARG A 296 8.82 11.17 -3.35
C ARG A 296 9.38 9.75 -3.29
N HIS A 297 10.68 9.61 -3.48
CA HIS A 297 11.38 8.34 -3.33
C HIS A 297 11.39 7.90 -1.87
N ILE A 298 10.98 6.66 -1.60
CA ILE A 298 10.75 6.14 -0.23
C ILE A 298 12.04 5.96 0.60
N GLU A 299 13.23 5.99 -0.02
CA GLU A 299 14.49 5.84 0.70
C GLU A 299 15.25 7.16 0.78
N SER A 300 15.43 7.82 -0.36
CA SER A 300 16.27 9.03 -0.44
C SER A 300 15.53 10.34 -0.19
N GLY A 301 14.19 10.31 -0.17
CA GLY A 301 13.38 11.51 -0.09
C GLY A 301 13.37 12.39 -1.35
N HIS A 302 14.17 12.08 -2.39
CA HIS A 302 14.21 12.80 -3.65
C HIS A 302 12.80 12.95 -4.24
N GLN A 303 12.47 14.13 -4.76
CA GLN A 303 11.16 14.42 -5.36
C GLN A 303 11.25 14.60 -6.86
N ILE A 304 10.22 14.14 -7.55
CA ILE A 304 9.99 14.40 -8.97
C ILE A 304 8.61 15.04 -9.11
N ILE A 305 8.55 16.14 -9.84
CA ILE A 305 7.32 16.74 -10.31
C ILE A 305 7.00 16.10 -11.65
N LEU A 306 5.87 15.41 -11.74
CA LEU A 306 5.39 14.81 -12.98
C LEU A 306 4.30 15.68 -13.59
N GLU A 307 4.58 16.21 -14.76
CA GLU A 307 3.65 17.05 -15.53
C GLU A 307 3.08 16.25 -16.71
N ALA A 308 1.78 16.32 -16.92
CA ALA A 308 1.10 15.68 -18.03
C ALA A 308 -0.28 16.30 -18.30
N PRO A 309 -0.83 16.17 -19.52
CA PRO A 309 -2.22 16.50 -19.79
C PRO A 309 -3.22 15.50 -19.18
N LEU A 310 -2.80 14.26 -18.91
CA LEU A 310 -3.66 13.16 -18.46
C LEU A 310 -3.03 12.38 -17.31
N PHE A 311 -3.88 11.94 -16.37
CA PHE A 311 -3.51 11.17 -15.19
C PHE A 311 -4.43 9.97 -14.99
N ALA A 312 -3.90 8.89 -14.39
CA ALA A 312 -4.71 7.76 -13.94
C ALA A 312 -4.39 7.41 -12.49
N ASP A 313 -5.43 7.27 -11.67
CA ASP A 313 -5.35 6.73 -10.32
C ASP A 313 -5.56 5.22 -10.35
N CYS A 314 -4.46 4.48 -10.27
CA CYS A 314 -4.40 3.03 -10.17
C CYS A 314 -3.89 2.58 -8.79
N THR A 315 -3.95 3.46 -7.77
CA THR A 315 -3.45 3.20 -6.42
C THR A 315 -4.31 2.19 -5.66
N GLY A 316 -5.56 2.02 -6.09
CA GLY A 316 -6.56 1.20 -5.43
C GLY A 316 -7.16 1.86 -4.17
N ASP A 317 -6.50 2.85 -3.59
CA ASP A 317 -6.98 3.63 -2.44
C ASP A 317 -7.48 5.03 -2.85
N ALA A 318 -7.52 5.30 -4.16
CA ALA A 318 -7.93 6.59 -4.74
C ALA A 318 -7.10 7.79 -4.22
N ASN A 319 -5.80 7.59 -4.03
CA ASN A 319 -4.94 8.62 -3.42
C ASN A 319 -4.84 9.87 -4.29
N ILE A 320 -4.69 9.70 -5.61
CA ILE A 320 -4.58 10.84 -6.54
C ILE A 320 -5.90 11.58 -6.64
N GLY A 321 -7.02 10.84 -6.76
CA GLY A 321 -8.35 11.45 -6.77
C GLY A 321 -8.61 12.24 -5.50
N TYR A 322 -8.28 11.68 -4.33
CA TYR A 322 -8.44 12.35 -3.05
C TYR A 322 -7.59 13.62 -2.95
N LEU A 323 -6.31 13.55 -3.29
CA LEU A 323 -5.40 14.71 -3.29
C LEU A 323 -5.84 15.80 -4.30
N ALA A 324 -6.46 15.39 -5.40
CA ALA A 324 -7.02 16.31 -6.41
C ALA A 324 -8.40 16.88 -6.04
N GLY A 325 -9.02 16.43 -4.94
CA GLY A 325 -10.38 16.83 -4.56
C GLY A 325 -11.45 16.23 -5.46
N ALA A 326 -11.22 15.01 -5.98
CA ALA A 326 -12.25 14.26 -6.67
C ALA A 326 -13.31 13.78 -5.68
N ASP A 327 -14.57 13.75 -6.14
CA ASP A 327 -15.66 13.19 -5.36
C ASP A 327 -15.46 11.69 -5.15
N PHE A 328 -15.72 11.22 -3.94
CA PHE A 328 -15.57 9.80 -3.59
C PHE A 328 -16.60 9.34 -2.56
N ARG A 329 -16.77 8.03 -2.45
CA ARG A 329 -17.51 7.33 -1.39
C ARG A 329 -16.60 6.36 -0.66
N MET A 330 -16.95 6.03 0.58
CA MET A 330 -16.33 5.00 1.39
C MET A 330 -17.34 4.48 2.41
N GLY A 331 -17.34 3.18 2.70
CA GLY A 331 -18.39 2.52 3.48
C GLY A 331 -19.48 1.93 2.60
N ARG A 332 -20.59 1.48 3.21
CA ARG A 332 -21.69 0.84 2.50
C ARG A 332 -22.84 1.82 2.31
N GLU A 333 -23.40 1.82 1.13
CA GLU A 333 -24.64 2.52 0.79
C GLU A 333 -25.83 1.82 1.46
N GLY A 334 -26.89 2.57 1.79
CA GLY A 334 -28.16 2.00 2.24
C GLY A 334 -28.93 1.35 1.07
N SER A 335 -29.65 0.26 1.33
CA SER A 335 -30.35 -0.50 0.31
C SER A 335 -31.33 0.34 -0.53
N SER A 336 -31.97 1.35 0.09
CA SER A 336 -32.92 2.24 -0.58
C SER A 336 -32.27 3.23 -1.55
N GLU A 337 -30.97 3.52 -1.44
CA GLU A 337 -30.29 4.51 -2.29
C GLU A 337 -30.14 4.00 -3.73
N PHE A 338 -29.78 2.72 -3.90
CA PHE A 338 -29.55 2.10 -5.19
C PHE A 338 -30.42 0.86 -5.44
N ASN A 339 -31.39 0.57 -4.56
CA ASN A 339 -32.26 -0.61 -4.63
C ASN A 339 -31.46 -1.93 -4.62
N GLU A 340 -30.45 -2.02 -3.77
CA GLU A 340 -29.51 -3.15 -3.68
C GLU A 340 -29.97 -4.16 -2.61
N ILE A 341 -30.00 -5.45 -2.98
CA ILE A 341 -30.47 -6.54 -2.09
C ILE A 341 -29.44 -6.86 -1.01
N TYR A 342 -28.13 -6.74 -1.34
CA TYR A 342 -27.03 -7.07 -0.43
C TYR A 342 -26.47 -5.87 0.33
N ALA A 343 -27.06 -4.70 0.13
CA ALA A 343 -26.73 -3.51 0.93
C ALA A 343 -27.46 -3.55 2.28
N PRO A 344 -26.91 -2.92 3.35
CA PRO A 344 -27.63 -2.77 4.63
C PRO A 344 -28.85 -1.86 4.48
N ALA A 345 -29.80 -1.95 5.43
CA ALA A 345 -30.98 -1.09 5.42
C ALA A 345 -30.62 0.40 5.44
N GLU A 346 -29.68 0.76 6.30
CA GLU A 346 -29.15 2.12 6.44
C GLU A 346 -27.67 2.16 6.04
N PRO A 347 -27.17 3.26 5.47
CA PRO A 347 -25.76 3.40 5.14
C PRO A 347 -24.89 3.38 6.39
N ASP A 348 -23.70 2.81 6.27
CA ASP A 348 -22.71 2.76 7.35
C ASP A 348 -21.27 2.92 6.87
N SER A 349 -20.33 2.93 7.82
CA SER A 349 -18.90 3.09 7.53
C SER A 349 -18.15 1.77 7.35
N LEU A 350 -18.83 0.62 7.34
CA LEU A 350 -18.18 -0.67 7.18
C LEU A 350 -17.62 -0.82 5.76
N THR A 351 -16.48 -1.49 5.67
CA THR A 351 -15.83 -1.85 4.40
C THR A 351 -15.42 -3.32 4.44
N MET A 352 -15.07 -3.89 3.31
CA MET A 352 -14.24 -5.09 3.32
C MET A 352 -12.88 -4.73 3.91
N GLY A 353 -12.31 -5.62 4.72
CA GLY A 353 -11.08 -5.36 5.46
C GLY A 353 -9.80 -5.61 4.67
N ALA A 354 -8.70 -5.70 5.41
CA ALA A 354 -7.39 -6.03 4.89
C ALA A 354 -6.87 -7.34 5.48
N SER A 355 -6.18 -8.14 4.66
CA SER A 355 -5.63 -9.44 5.09
C SER A 355 -4.14 -9.34 5.37
N VAL A 356 -3.74 -9.82 6.57
CA VAL A 356 -2.38 -10.18 6.90
C VAL A 356 -2.24 -11.69 6.73
N GLN A 357 -1.85 -12.13 5.54
CA GLN A 357 -1.74 -13.54 5.21
C GLN A 357 -0.47 -14.15 5.82
N TRP A 358 -0.52 -15.45 6.11
CA TRP A 358 0.62 -16.17 6.67
C TRP A 358 0.56 -17.68 6.40
N TYR A 359 1.68 -18.35 6.52
CA TYR A 359 1.73 -19.81 6.55
C TYR A 359 2.90 -20.35 7.39
N SER A 360 2.74 -21.57 7.87
CA SER A 360 3.79 -22.34 8.54
C SER A 360 4.42 -23.37 7.61
N VAL A 361 5.69 -23.69 7.84
CA VAL A 361 6.44 -24.73 7.14
C VAL A 361 6.95 -25.78 8.12
N LYS A 362 7.40 -26.95 7.62
CA LYS A 362 8.09 -27.95 8.43
C LYS A 362 9.38 -27.36 9.01
N GLY A 363 9.67 -27.63 10.27
CA GLY A 363 10.86 -27.17 10.97
C GLY A 363 10.63 -27.09 12.48
N LYS A 364 11.71 -27.07 13.25
CA LYS A 364 11.66 -26.85 14.69
C LYS A 364 11.81 -25.36 14.98
N GLU A 365 11.02 -24.85 15.91
CA GLU A 365 11.06 -23.48 16.38
C GLU A 365 10.52 -23.43 17.80
N ASN A 366 11.27 -22.81 18.68
CA ASN A 366 10.77 -22.41 20.00
C ASN A 366 10.20 -21.02 19.82
N PHE A 367 8.90 -20.92 19.59
CA PHE A 367 8.23 -19.65 19.45
C PHE A 367 7.99 -19.07 20.85
N PRO A 368 8.37 -17.80 21.10
CA PRO A 368 8.20 -17.21 22.43
C PRO A 368 6.74 -17.00 22.78
N GLU A 369 6.46 -16.78 24.08
CA GLU A 369 5.15 -16.37 24.55
C GLU A 369 4.77 -15.03 23.90
N PHE A 370 3.55 -14.95 23.41
CA PHE A 370 3.03 -13.78 22.73
C PHE A 370 1.54 -13.59 23.05
N ASP A 371 1.25 -12.85 24.10
CA ASP A 371 -0.11 -12.41 24.43
C ASP A 371 -0.09 -10.92 24.80
N TYR A 372 -0.24 -10.09 23.78
CA TYR A 372 -0.30 -8.63 23.94
C TYR A 372 -1.74 -8.14 23.83
N GLY A 373 -2.64 -8.73 24.64
CA GLY A 373 -4.06 -8.39 24.69
C GLY A 373 -4.91 -9.08 23.62
N MET A 374 -4.36 -10.12 22.97
CA MET A 374 -5.12 -10.93 22.01
C MET A 374 -6.17 -11.79 22.72
N GLY A 375 -5.80 -12.45 23.84
CA GLY A 375 -6.70 -13.28 24.63
C GLY A 375 -7.07 -14.60 23.96
N VAL A 376 -6.14 -15.20 23.21
CA VAL A 376 -6.33 -16.51 22.59
C VAL A 376 -6.30 -17.62 23.64
N ASN A 377 -7.20 -18.59 23.51
CA ASN A 377 -7.30 -19.79 24.37
C ASN A 377 -7.80 -20.99 23.56
N ASP A 378 -7.96 -22.16 24.18
CA ASP A 378 -8.36 -23.39 23.46
C ASP A 378 -9.78 -23.34 22.89
N ASP A 379 -10.66 -22.47 23.40
CA ASP A 379 -12.05 -22.36 22.96
C ASP A 379 -12.21 -21.42 21.74
N ASN A 380 -11.30 -20.45 21.60
CA ASN A 380 -11.37 -19.45 20.53
C ASN A 380 -10.21 -19.51 19.53
N CYS A 381 -9.24 -20.42 19.70
CA CYS A 381 -8.08 -20.55 18.86
C CYS A 381 -8.34 -21.38 17.58
N ASP A 382 -8.09 -20.82 16.42
CA ASP A 382 -8.11 -21.56 15.18
C ASP A 382 -6.94 -22.56 15.07
N GLN A 383 -7.24 -23.84 14.91
CA GLN A 383 -6.27 -24.94 14.80
C GLN A 383 -5.71 -25.04 13.36
N VAL A 384 -5.14 -23.97 12.82
CA VAL A 384 -4.74 -23.85 11.41
C VAL A 384 -3.23 -23.74 11.24
N LEU A 385 -2.74 -24.12 10.04
CA LEU A 385 -1.32 -24.06 9.66
C LEU A 385 -1.00 -22.85 8.77
N LYS A 386 -2.02 -22.11 8.36
CA LYS A 386 -1.95 -20.91 7.53
C LYS A 386 -3.20 -20.07 7.68
N GLY A 387 -3.08 -18.79 7.44
CA GLY A 387 -4.18 -17.86 7.26
C GLY A 387 -4.10 -17.26 5.86
N GLU A 388 -5.14 -17.46 5.07
CA GLU A 388 -5.24 -16.90 3.72
C GLU A 388 -6.12 -15.64 3.72
N TRP A 389 -6.87 -15.42 2.67
CA TRP A 389 -7.71 -14.25 2.47
C TRP A 389 -8.79 -14.04 3.56
N THR A 390 -9.24 -15.11 4.23
CA THR A 390 -10.19 -15.00 5.36
C THR A 390 -9.56 -14.47 6.66
N TRP A 391 -8.24 -14.38 6.78
CA TRP A 391 -7.56 -13.68 7.86
C TRP A 391 -7.60 -12.18 7.57
N GLU A 392 -8.71 -11.55 7.94
CA GLU A 392 -9.11 -10.22 7.52
C GLU A 392 -9.50 -9.37 8.71
N THR A 393 -8.92 -8.18 8.82
CA THR A 393 -9.07 -7.27 9.94
C THR A 393 -9.59 -5.90 9.48
N GLY A 394 -10.16 -5.15 10.42
CA GLY A 394 -10.47 -3.75 10.26
C GLY A 394 -11.69 -3.44 9.40
N MET A 395 -12.65 -4.35 9.26
CA MET A 395 -13.89 -4.10 8.53
C MET A 395 -14.70 -2.93 9.11
N ASN A 396 -14.57 -2.69 10.42
CA ASN A 396 -15.20 -1.58 11.14
C ASN A 396 -14.28 -0.36 11.35
N LYS A 397 -13.22 -0.26 10.57
CA LYS A 397 -12.22 0.82 10.68
C LYS A 397 -12.03 1.54 9.36
N ASN A 398 -11.60 2.79 9.44
CA ASN A 398 -11.23 3.54 8.25
C ASN A 398 -9.96 2.97 7.61
N GLN A 399 -10.08 2.41 6.40
CA GLN A 399 -9.01 1.71 5.68
C GLN A 399 -7.82 2.63 5.29
N ILE A 400 -7.96 3.94 5.46
CA ILE A 400 -6.91 4.93 5.19
C ILE A 400 -6.30 5.44 6.49
N THR A 401 -7.11 6.12 7.32
CA THR A 401 -6.59 6.80 8.51
C THR A 401 -6.24 5.86 9.67
N GLN A 402 -6.76 4.63 9.66
CA GLN A 402 -6.48 3.58 10.65
C GLN A 402 -5.74 2.38 10.03
N ALA A 403 -5.17 2.54 8.84
CA ALA A 403 -4.53 1.45 8.09
C ALA A 403 -3.39 0.75 8.86
N GLU A 404 -2.56 1.50 9.60
CA GLU A 404 -1.51 0.94 10.44
C GLU A 404 -2.09 0.07 11.56
N GLN A 405 -3.10 0.56 12.26
CA GLN A 405 -3.78 -0.19 13.31
C GLN A 405 -4.46 -1.47 12.77
N ILE A 406 -5.03 -1.41 11.56
CA ILE A 406 -5.63 -2.58 10.89
C ILE A 406 -4.58 -3.65 10.63
N ARG A 407 -3.44 -3.28 10.04
CA ARG A 407 -2.33 -4.19 9.77
C ARG A 407 -1.75 -4.75 11.06
N ASP A 408 -1.53 -3.89 12.06
CA ASP A 408 -0.96 -4.30 13.34
C ASP A 408 -1.83 -5.30 14.08
N TYR A 409 -3.15 -5.11 14.05
CA TYR A 409 -4.05 -6.10 14.61
C TYR A 409 -4.00 -7.45 13.85
N GLY A 410 -3.81 -7.41 12.55
CA GLY A 410 -3.56 -8.62 11.77
C GLY A 410 -2.29 -9.37 12.21
N LEU A 411 -1.18 -8.65 12.46
CA LEU A 411 0.05 -9.23 13.02
C LEU A 411 -0.17 -9.79 14.43
N LEU A 412 -0.89 -9.05 15.29
CA LEU A 412 -1.25 -9.47 16.64
C LEU A 412 -2.01 -10.79 16.63
N ALA A 413 -3.00 -10.92 15.73
CA ALA A 413 -3.80 -12.12 15.57
C ALA A 413 -2.95 -13.32 15.11
N VAL A 414 -2.04 -13.11 14.16
CA VAL A 414 -1.13 -14.17 13.67
C VAL A 414 -0.20 -14.65 14.77
N TYR A 415 0.51 -13.74 15.43
CA TYR A 415 1.50 -14.12 16.44
C TYR A 415 0.86 -14.66 17.71
N GLY A 416 -0.25 -14.10 18.16
CA GLY A 416 -1.00 -14.59 19.33
C GLY A 416 -1.53 -16.00 19.09
N THR A 417 -2.16 -16.24 17.94
CA THR A 417 -2.65 -17.57 17.57
C THR A 417 -1.48 -18.57 17.46
N TRP A 418 -0.38 -18.19 16.77
CA TRP A 418 0.75 -19.08 16.60
C TRP A 418 1.45 -19.40 17.92
N SER A 419 1.62 -18.42 18.81
CA SER A 419 2.17 -18.64 20.16
C SER A 419 1.31 -19.63 20.95
N TRP A 420 -0.02 -19.43 20.96
CA TRP A 420 -0.93 -20.35 21.62
C TRP A 420 -0.82 -21.78 21.09
N LEU A 421 -0.84 -21.95 19.75
CA LEU A 421 -0.73 -23.24 19.10
C LEU A 421 0.56 -23.98 19.44
N LYS A 422 1.65 -23.25 19.60
CA LYS A 422 2.99 -23.82 19.91
C LYS A 422 3.15 -24.19 21.37
N ASN A 423 2.62 -23.36 22.29
CA ASN A 423 2.99 -23.41 23.70
C ASN A 423 1.88 -23.99 24.60
N HIS A 424 0.63 -23.66 24.33
CA HIS A 424 -0.49 -23.90 25.25
C HIS A 424 -1.56 -24.85 24.73
N SER A 425 -1.82 -24.87 23.42
CA SER A 425 -2.89 -25.67 22.84
C SER A 425 -2.83 -27.12 23.29
N LYS A 426 -3.97 -27.70 23.63
CA LYS A 426 -4.12 -29.15 23.86
C LYS A 426 -3.63 -30.00 22.67
N ASN A 427 -3.57 -29.40 21.47
CA ASN A 427 -3.08 -30.02 20.25
C ASN A 427 -1.63 -29.61 19.89
N LYS A 428 -0.84 -29.02 20.79
CA LYS A 428 0.51 -28.48 20.51
C LYS A 428 1.47 -29.48 19.87
N ALA A 429 1.28 -30.78 20.09
CA ALA A 429 2.09 -31.82 19.44
C ALA A 429 2.01 -31.73 17.89
N ARG A 430 0.86 -31.34 17.32
CA ARG A 430 0.65 -31.12 15.88
C ARG A 430 1.54 -30.01 15.34
N PHE A 431 1.85 -29.01 16.17
CA PHE A 431 2.59 -27.81 15.80
C PHE A 431 4.07 -27.87 16.20
N ALA A 432 4.50 -28.89 16.97
CA ALA A 432 5.87 -29.02 17.49
C ALA A 432 6.94 -28.96 16.40
N HIS A 433 6.69 -29.61 15.25
CA HIS A 433 7.59 -29.65 14.10
C HIS A 433 7.23 -28.66 12.98
N ARG A 434 6.66 -27.50 13.37
CA ARG A 434 6.29 -26.41 12.47
C ARG A 434 6.94 -25.11 12.92
N LYS A 435 7.21 -24.21 11.96
CA LYS A 435 7.67 -22.83 12.20
C LYS A 435 6.95 -21.88 11.26
N LEU A 436 6.87 -20.60 11.62
CA LEU A 436 6.40 -19.57 10.70
C LEU A 436 7.34 -19.52 9.49
N GLY A 437 6.76 -19.70 8.31
CA GLY A 437 7.49 -19.66 7.04
C GLY A 437 7.43 -18.27 6.41
N TRP A 438 6.33 -17.57 6.63
CA TRP A 438 6.10 -16.22 6.14
C TRP A 438 4.85 -15.62 6.81
N VAL A 439 4.92 -14.33 7.09
CA VAL A 439 3.81 -13.47 7.53
C VAL A 439 3.88 -12.22 6.67
N ALA A 440 2.74 -11.74 6.17
CA ALA A 440 2.69 -10.49 5.42
C ALA A 440 2.81 -9.29 6.37
N TYR A 441 3.78 -8.40 6.16
CA TYR A 441 3.78 -7.09 6.82
C TYR A 441 3.07 -6.02 5.97
N LEU A 442 2.85 -6.30 4.69
CA LEU A 442 2.00 -5.51 3.80
C LEU A 442 0.60 -6.10 3.79
N ALA A 443 -0.39 -5.31 4.24
CA ALA A 443 -1.78 -5.77 4.27
C ALA A 443 -2.42 -5.78 2.88
N GLY A 444 -3.06 -6.89 2.52
CA GLY A 444 -3.81 -7.02 1.26
C GLY A 444 -5.19 -6.37 1.38
N LYS A 445 -5.34 -5.13 0.95
CA LYS A 445 -6.60 -4.37 1.00
C LYS A 445 -7.56 -4.80 -0.10
N ARG A 446 -8.87 -4.80 0.21
CA ARG A 446 -9.97 -5.09 -0.71
C ARG A 446 -10.76 -3.86 -1.10
N GLU A 447 -10.94 -2.94 -0.17
CA GLU A 447 -11.78 -1.77 -0.33
C GLU A 447 -11.17 -0.58 0.40
N SER A 448 -11.48 0.62 -0.08
CA SER A 448 -11.28 1.91 0.60
C SER A 448 -12.15 2.97 -0.09
N ARG A 449 -11.57 4.06 -0.59
CA ARG A 449 -12.31 5.07 -1.36
C ARG A 449 -12.66 4.55 -2.75
N ARG A 450 -13.88 4.84 -3.19
CA ARG A 450 -14.38 4.65 -4.56
C ARG A 450 -14.65 6.04 -5.14
N LEU A 451 -13.96 6.40 -6.21
CA LEU A 451 -14.13 7.70 -6.87
C LEU A 451 -15.46 7.74 -7.64
N MET A 452 -16.00 8.93 -7.81
CA MET A 452 -17.28 9.10 -8.48
C MET A 452 -17.07 9.49 -9.95
N GLY A 453 -17.58 8.64 -10.85
CA GLY A 453 -17.68 8.91 -12.29
C GLY A 453 -19.02 9.53 -12.67
N ASP A 454 -19.26 9.64 -13.98
CA ASP A 454 -20.56 10.08 -14.51
C ASP A 454 -21.65 8.99 -14.38
N TYR A 455 -21.25 7.77 -14.09
CA TYR A 455 -22.13 6.67 -13.73
C TYR A 455 -21.59 5.95 -12.49
N ILE A 456 -22.51 5.47 -11.66
CA ILE A 456 -22.18 4.62 -10.50
C ILE A 456 -22.69 3.23 -10.80
N LEU A 457 -21.79 2.28 -10.99
CA LEU A 457 -22.13 0.87 -11.17
C LEU A 457 -22.77 0.32 -9.89
N LYS A 458 -23.89 -0.39 -10.01
CA LYS A 458 -24.65 -0.93 -8.89
C LYS A 458 -25.04 -2.39 -9.11
N GLU A 459 -25.46 -3.05 -8.05
CA GLU A 459 -25.87 -4.46 -8.05
C GLU A 459 -26.94 -4.77 -9.12
N GLU A 460 -27.94 -3.90 -9.25
CA GLU A 460 -29.06 -4.09 -10.18
C GLU A 460 -28.59 -4.18 -11.63
N ASP A 461 -27.63 -3.34 -12.02
CA ASP A 461 -27.04 -3.35 -13.37
C ASP A 461 -26.48 -4.74 -13.71
N ILE A 462 -25.73 -5.29 -12.75
CA ILE A 462 -25.02 -6.55 -12.90
C ILE A 462 -25.98 -7.74 -12.89
N LEU A 463 -26.91 -7.78 -11.93
CA LEU A 463 -27.83 -8.92 -11.77
C LEU A 463 -28.90 -8.97 -12.85
N LYS A 464 -29.36 -7.82 -13.35
CA LYS A 464 -30.35 -7.70 -14.43
C LYS A 464 -29.72 -7.62 -15.81
N ASN A 465 -28.39 -7.61 -15.90
CA ASN A 465 -27.63 -7.43 -17.13
C ASN A 465 -28.12 -6.19 -17.93
N VAL A 466 -28.19 -5.04 -17.21
CA VAL A 466 -28.65 -3.79 -17.81
C VAL A 466 -27.69 -3.35 -18.91
N TYR A 467 -28.20 -3.10 -20.09
CA TYR A 467 -27.40 -2.67 -21.24
C TYR A 467 -26.95 -1.24 -21.11
N HIS A 468 -25.65 -1.00 -21.31
CA HIS A 468 -25.05 0.32 -21.48
C HIS A 468 -24.33 0.38 -22.82
N GLU A 469 -24.59 1.43 -23.58
CA GLU A 469 -23.94 1.63 -24.88
C GLU A 469 -22.42 1.75 -24.77
N ASP A 470 -21.95 2.24 -23.62
CA ASP A 470 -20.54 2.44 -23.28
C ASP A 470 -19.96 1.27 -22.46
N ALA A 471 -20.56 0.09 -22.50
CA ALA A 471 -20.01 -1.10 -21.87
C ALA A 471 -18.59 -1.41 -22.39
N THR A 472 -17.67 -1.71 -21.46
CA THR A 472 -16.26 -1.96 -21.74
C THR A 472 -15.85 -3.37 -21.31
N CYS A 473 -14.84 -3.48 -20.45
CA CYS A 473 -14.34 -4.73 -19.90
C CYS A 473 -15.42 -5.46 -19.06
N ALA A 474 -15.31 -6.79 -19.01
CA ALA A 474 -16.30 -7.60 -18.33
C ALA A 474 -15.92 -7.91 -16.88
N THR A 475 -16.89 -7.75 -15.96
CA THR A 475 -16.78 -8.41 -14.66
C THR A 475 -17.14 -9.89 -14.78
N THR A 476 -16.36 -10.76 -14.16
CA THR A 476 -16.40 -12.22 -14.33
C THR A 476 -16.40 -12.98 -13.02
N TRP A 477 -16.42 -12.27 -11.90
CA TRP A 477 -16.43 -12.84 -10.56
C TRP A 477 -17.84 -12.80 -9.97
N SER A 478 -18.12 -13.62 -8.97
CA SER A 478 -19.33 -13.47 -8.15
C SER A 478 -19.32 -12.11 -7.46
N ILE A 479 -20.50 -11.56 -7.12
CA ILE A 479 -20.55 -10.52 -6.09
C ILE A 479 -20.11 -11.19 -4.79
N ASP A 480 -18.94 -10.85 -4.32
CA ASP A 480 -18.21 -11.47 -3.22
C ASP A 480 -17.99 -10.41 -2.14
N LEU A 481 -18.87 -10.40 -1.15
CA LEU A 481 -18.89 -9.45 -0.05
C LEU A 481 -18.36 -10.10 1.23
N HIS A 482 -17.50 -9.39 1.93
CA HIS A 482 -16.89 -9.83 3.17
C HIS A 482 -17.47 -9.08 4.37
N PHE A 483 -17.71 -9.80 5.43
CA PHE A 483 -18.15 -9.27 6.73
C PHE A 483 -17.55 -10.10 7.86
N PRO A 484 -17.60 -9.63 9.13
CA PRO A 484 -17.07 -10.36 10.25
C PRO A 484 -17.66 -11.78 10.36
N ASP A 485 -16.80 -12.78 10.49
CA ASP A 485 -17.25 -14.15 10.79
C ASP A 485 -17.99 -14.18 12.14
N SER A 486 -19.15 -14.83 12.20
CA SER A 486 -20.03 -14.78 13.37
C SER A 486 -19.40 -15.40 14.63
N VAL A 487 -18.67 -16.49 14.49
CA VAL A 487 -17.96 -17.13 15.60
C VAL A 487 -16.80 -16.27 16.08
N ASN A 488 -16.05 -15.71 15.11
CA ASN A 488 -14.95 -14.81 15.41
C ASN A 488 -15.45 -13.51 16.06
N HIS A 489 -16.61 -12.99 15.64
CA HIS A 489 -17.27 -11.84 16.27
C HIS A 489 -17.66 -12.10 17.73
N ILE A 490 -18.23 -13.27 18.03
CA ILE A 490 -18.58 -13.65 19.41
C ILE A 490 -17.33 -13.68 20.30
N ASN A 491 -16.24 -14.24 19.80
CA ASN A 491 -15.01 -14.40 20.57
C ASN A 491 -14.18 -13.11 20.67
N PHE A 492 -14.24 -12.24 19.66
CA PHE A 492 -13.42 -11.02 19.54
C PHE A 492 -14.27 -9.82 19.08
N PRO A 493 -15.30 -9.42 19.82
CA PRO A 493 -16.26 -8.39 19.38
C PRO A 493 -15.55 -7.04 19.13
N GLY A 494 -15.73 -6.49 17.92
CA GLY A 494 -15.08 -5.24 17.48
C GLY A 494 -13.58 -5.37 17.18
N ARG A 495 -13.05 -6.59 17.30
CA ARG A 495 -11.65 -6.93 17.02
C ARG A 495 -11.56 -8.24 16.22
N GLU A 496 -12.47 -8.40 15.28
CA GLU A 496 -12.50 -9.57 14.41
C GLU A 496 -11.25 -9.63 13.53
N TYR A 497 -10.73 -10.83 13.33
CA TYR A 497 -9.60 -11.09 12.43
C TYR A 497 -9.91 -12.17 11.40
N LYS A 498 -11.19 -12.55 11.30
CA LYS A 498 -11.69 -13.46 10.26
C LYS A 498 -12.95 -12.92 9.63
N SER A 499 -13.09 -13.16 8.34
CA SER A 499 -14.27 -12.86 7.58
C SER A 499 -15.04 -14.10 7.15
N ALA A 500 -16.35 -13.96 7.09
CA ALA A 500 -17.26 -14.75 6.29
C ALA A 500 -17.59 -14.02 4.99
N THR A 501 -18.16 -14.74 4.02
CA THR A 501 -18.45 -14.17 2.71
C THR A 501 -19.83 -14.57 2.19
N ILE A 502 -20.44 -13.67 1.42
CA ILE A 502 -21.57 -13.97 0.53
C ILE A 502 -21.04 -14.02 -0.90
N HIS A 503 -21.35 -15.09 -1.60
CA HIS A 503 -21.02 -15.25 -3.01
C HIS A 503 -22.31 -15.31 -3.85
N ARG A 504 -22.63 -14.22 -4.55
CA ARG A 504 -23.71 -14.24 -5.55
C ARG A 504 -23.12 -14.46 -6.93
N ARG A 505 -23.36 -15.65 -7.49
CA ARG A 505 -22.88 -16.00 -8.84
C ARG A 505 -23.59 -15.17 -9.90
N LEU A 506 -22.83 -14.69 -10.87
CA LEU A 506 -23.36 -14.03 -12.06
C LEU A 506 -23.80 -15.07 -13.09
N LYS A 507 -24.85 -14.75 -13.83
CA LYS A 507 -25.31 -15.60 -14.96
C LYS A 507 -24.38 -15.46 -16.16
N ASP A 508 -23.96 -14.24 -16.45
CA ASP A 508 -23.13 -13.89 -17.60
C ASP A 508 -22.05 -12.88 -17.19
N ALA A 509 -21.04 -12.71 -18.04
CA ALA A 509 -20.07 -11.64 -17.92
C ALA A 509 -20.77 -10.30 -18.18
N TYR A 510 -20.59 -9.33 -17.28
CA TYR A 510 -21.23 -8.03 -17.34
C TYR A 510 -20.22 -6.95 -17.75
N GLY A 511 -20.57 -6.14 -18.76
CA GLY A 511 -19.72 -5.05 -19.24
C GLY A 511 -19.81 -3.81 -18.36
N ILE A 512 -18.68 -3.40 -17.77
CA ILE A 512 -18.57 -2.21 -16.94
C ILE A 512 -18.69 -0.95 -17.82
N PRO A 513 -19.60 0.00 -17.52
CA PRO A 513 -19.70 1.24 -18.29
C PRO A 513 -18.41 2.06 -18.27
N TYR A 514 -18.00 2.61 -19.39
CA TYR A 514 -16.82 3.48 -19.49
C TYR A 514 -16.92 4.69 -18.56
N ARG A 515 -18.12 5.23 -18.35
CA ARG A 515 -18.40 6.34 -17.43
C ARG A 515 -18.08 6.05 -15.96
N CYS A 516 -17.78 4.81 -15.60
CA CYS A 516 -17.27 4.42 -14.30
C CYS A 516 -15.75 4.53 -14.17
N LEU A 517 -15.01 4.80 -15.27
CA LEU A 517 -13.56 4.73 -15.35
C LEU A 517 -12.86 6.10 -15.38
N TYR A 518 -13.58 7.19 -15.14
CA TYR A 518 -13.02 8.54 -15.02
C TYR A 518 -13.77 9.37 -13.99
N SER A 519 -13.08 10.38 -13.43
CA SER A 519 -13.66 11.26 -12.41
C SER A 519 -14.68 12.23 -13.02
N ARG A 520 -15.83 12.43 -12.32
CA ARG A 520 -16.87 13.35 -12.75
C ARG A 520 -16.51 14.83 -12.59
N ASN A 521 -15.60 15.17 -11.67
CA ASN A 521 -15.26 16.55 -11.31
C ASN A 521 -13.77 16.89 -11.43
N VAL A 522 -12.88 15.91 -11.71
CA VAL A 522 -11.49 16.16 -12.11
C VAL A 522 -11.34 15.74 -13.56
N GLU A 523 -11.31 16.73 -14.46
CA GLU A 523 -11.55 16.55 -15.90
C GLU A 523 -10.56 15.64 -16.64
N ASN A 524 -9.33 15.51 -16.15
CA ASN A 524 -8.27 14.76 -16.79
C ASN A 524 -7.79 13.56 -15.98
N LEU A 525 -8.66 13.05 -15.08
CA LEU A 525 -8.34 11.92 -14.20
C LEU A 525 -9.13 10.68 -14.59
N PHE A 526 -8.41 9.62 -14.96
CA PHE A 526 -8.91 8.26 -15.10
C PHE A 526 -8.78 7.45 -13.82
N MET A 527 -9.48 6.31 -13.76
CA MET A 527 -9.46 5.34 -12.66
C MET A 527 -9.39 3.92 -13.22
N ALA A 528 -8.48 3.11 -12.70
CA ALA A 528 -8.44 1.67 -13.01
C ALA A 528 -8.02 0.87 -11.79
N GLY A 529 -8.98 0.21 -11.14
CA GLY A 529 -8.73 -0.53 -9.89
C GLY A 529 -10.02 -0.75 -9.12
N ARG A 530 -9.90 -1.07 -7.84
CA ARG A 530 -11.03 -1.16 -6.91
C ARG A 530 -11.59 0.22 -6.48
N ASN A 531 -11.05 1.28 -7.05
CA ASN A 531 -11.41 2.68 -6.78
C ASN A 531 -12.24 3.32 -7.90
N ILE A 532 -12.80 2.54 -8.81
CA ILE A 532 -13.70 3.04 -9.85
C ILE A 532 -15.05 3.48 -9.27
N SER A 533 -15.91 4.05 -10.11
CA SER A 533 -17.22 4.56 -9.70
C SER A 533 -18.25 3.43 -9.59
N GLU A 534 -18.45 2.97 -8.37
CA GLU A 534 -19.32 1.83 -8.06
C GLU A 534 -19.80 1.85 -6.61
N THR A 535 -20.87 1.10 -6.32
CA THR A 535 -21.32 0.85 -4.95
C THR A 535 -20.44 -0.17 -4.25
N HIS A 536 -20.57 -0.27 -2.91
CA HIS A 536 -19.92 -1.33 -2.13
C HIS A 536 -20.30 -2.73 -2.64
N VAL A 537 -21.56 -2.93 -3.02
CA VAL A 537 -22.04 -4.24 -3.51
C VAL A 537 -21.44 -4.56 -4.88
N ALA A 538 -21.45 -3.61 -5.81
CA ALA A 538 -20.87 -3.80 -7.13
C ALA A 538 -19.37 -4.08 -7.09
N LEU A 539 -18.64 -3.42 -6.16
CA LEU A 539 -17.21 -3.65 -5.91
C LEU A 539 -16.92 -5.15 -5.64
N GLY A 540 -17.85 -5.88 -5.04
CA GLY A 540 -17.69 -7.32 -4.76
C GLY A 540 -17.29 -8.14 -5.99
N THR A 541 -17.70 -7.75 -7.21
CA THR A 541 -17.35 -8.48 -8.43
C THR A 541 -16.26 -7.82 -9.27
N THR A 542 -16.10 -6.50 -9.19
CA THR A 542 -15.19 -5.74 -10.07
C THR A 542 -13.76 -5.74 -9.59
N ARG A 543 -13.52 -5.84 -8.27
CA ARG A 543 -12.22 -5.73 -7.60
C ARG A 543 -11.21 -6.84 -7.90
N VAL A 544 -11.60 -7.89 -8.57
CA VAL A 544 -10.67 -9.00 -8.89
C VAL A 544 -9.69 -8.59 -9.98
N MET A 545 -8.45 -9.04 -9.83
CA MET A 545 -7.34 -8.46 -10.59
C MET A 545 -7.37 -8.71 -12.10
N ARG A 546 -8.02 -9.78 -12.58
CA ARG A 546 -8.21 -9.99 -14.02
C ARG A 546 -9.20 -8.99 -14.62
N THR A 547 -10.27 -8.66 -13.92
CA THR A 547 -11.17 -7.56 -14.31
C THR A 547 -10.45 -6.22 -14.29
N ILE A 548 -9.65 -5.96 -13.25
CA ILE A 548 -8.84 -4.74 -13.13
C ILE A 548 -7.79 -4.63 -14.26
N ALA A 549 -7.21 -5.75 -14.70
CA ALA A 549 -6.30 -5.75 -15.86
C ALA A 549 -6.99 -5.25 -17.13
N MET A 550 -8.19 -5.74 -17.40
CA MET A 550 -9.00 -5.29 -18.55
C MET A 550 -9.43 -3.82 -18.42
N MET A 551 -9.80 -3.36 -17.19
CA MET A 551 -10.04 -1.93 -16.93
C MET A 551 -8.84 -1.07 -17.31
N GLY A 552 -7.66 -1.48 -16.86
CA GLY A 552 -6.42 -0.77 -17.16
C GLY A 552 -6.15 -0.69 -18.65
N GLU A 553 -6.38 -1.77 -19.38
CA GLU A 553 -6.20 -1.80 -20.83
C GLU A 553 -7.14 -0.80 -21.52
N VAL A 554 -8.42 -0.74 -21.11
CA VAL A 554 -9.41 0.23 -21.63
C VAL A 554 -9.01 1.67 -21.30
N VAL A 555 -8.56 1.95 -20.09
CA VAL A 555 -8.12 3.29 -19.68
C VAL A 555 -6.92 3.75 -20.51
N GLY A 556 -5.96 2.87 -20.79
CA GLY A 556 -4.84 3.18 -21.67
C GLY A 556 -5.28 3.53 -23.10
N MET A 557 -6.25 2.80 -23.66
CA MET A 557 -6.85 3.10 -24.95
C MET A 557 -7.58 4.46 -24.96
N ALA A 558 -8.34 4.75 -23.90
CA ALA A 558 -9.06 6.01 -23.77
C ALA A 558 -8.10 7.20 -23.63
N ALA A 559 -6.99 7.03 -22.89
CA ALA A 559 -5.94 8.05 -22.77
C ALA A 559 -5.28 8.35 -24.14
N TYR A 560 -5.04 7.32 -24.94
CA TYR A 560 -4.58 7.51 -26.33
C TYR A 560 -5.58 8.34 -27.15
N LEU A 561 -6.88 8.08 -27.05
CA LEU A 561 -7.90 8.85 -27.78
C LEU A 561 -7.97 10.31 -27.29
N CYS A 562 -7.83 10.53 -25.98
CA CYS A 562 -7.74 11.89 -25.43
C CYS A 562 -6.54 12.64 -26.05
N HIS A 563 -5.39 12.01 -26.10
CA HIS A 563 -4.18 12.60 -26.70
C HIS A 563 -4.36 12.86 -28.19
N LYS A 564 -4.82 11.86 -28.94
CA LYS A 564 -5.02 11.92 -30.41
C LYS A 564 -5.98 13.04 -30.82
N HIS A 565 -7.06 13.25 -30.07
CA HIS A 565 -8.13 14.18 -30.40
C HIS A 565 -8.11 15.47 -29.56
N ASN A 566 -7.09 15.68 -28.72
CA ASN A 566 -7.04 16.77 -27.74
C ASN A 566 -8.34 16.86 -26.91
N SER A 567 -8.79 15.72 -26.42
CA SER A 567 -10.06 15.53 -25.74
C SER A 567 -9.87 15.23 -24.25
N THR A 568 -10.98 15.13 -23.52
CA THR A 568 -10.99 14.72 -22.11
C THR A 568 -11.51 13.28 -21.98
N PRO A 569 -11.31 12.59 -20.84
CA PRO A 569 -11.95 11.32 -20.55
C PRO A 569 -13.47 11.31 -20.85
N ARG A 570 -14.20 12.32 -20.39
CA ARG A 570 -15.65 12.51 -20.70
C ARG A 570 -15.89 12.73 -22.19
N GLY A 571 -14.99 13.48 -22.87
CA GLY A 571 -15.09 13.70 -24.31
C GLY A 571 -14.96 12.43 -25.14
N VAL A 572 -14.22 11.42 -24.66
CA VAL A 572 -14.16 10.10 -25.31
C VAL A 572 -15.54 9.44 -25.31
N TYR A 573 -16.29 9.51 -24.22
CA TYR A 573 -17.66 9.01 -24.17
C TYR A 573 -18.55 9.70 -25.21
N TRP A 574 -18.53 11.04 -25.25
CA TRP A 574 -19.45 11.79 -26.10
C TRP A 574 -19.11 11.76 -27.58
N TYR A 575 -17.82 11.76 -27.95
CA TYR A 575 -17.39 12.01 -29.33
C TYR A 575 -16.60 10.88 -29.95
N HIS A 576 -15.98 9.99 -29.15
CA HIS A 576 -15.03 9.00 -29.63
C HIS A 576 -15.34 7.57 -29.18
N LEU A 577 -16.54 7.32 -28.64
CA LEU A 577 -16.93 6.00 -28.16
C LEU A 577 -16.85 4.90 -29.25
N PRO A 578 -17.25 5.15 -30.52
CA PRO A 578 -17.06 4.13 -31.57
C PRO A 578 -15.60 3.76 -31.82
N GLU A 579 -14.69 4.73 -31.72
CA GLU A 579 -13.25 4.47 -31.88
C GLU A 579 -12.69 3.69 -30.67
N LEU A 580 -13.11 4.00 -29.44
CA LEU A 580 -12.78 3.21 -28.26
C LEU A 580 -13.27 1.76 -28.41
N LYS A 581 -14.48 1.54 -28.89
CA LYS A 581 -15.01 0.19 -29.17
C LYS A 581 -14.17 -0.56 -30.20
N SER A 582 -13.70 0.13 -31.23
CA SER A 582 -12.79 -0.46 -32.23
C SER A 582 -11.46 -0.89 -31.61
N LEU A 583 -10.85 -0.05 -30.75
CA LEU A 583 -9.63 -0.39 -30.03
C LEU A 583 -9.86 -1.60 -29.09
N MET A 584 -10.96 -1.63 -28.35
CA MET A 584 -11.30 -2.77 -27.48
C MET A 584 -11.50 -4.08 -28.26
N ASN A 585 -12.07 -4.01 -29.47
CA ASN A 585 -12.20 -5.19 -30.35
C ASN A 585 -10.82 -5.72 -30.81
N THR A 586 -9.84 -4.84 -30.99
CA THR A 586 -8.47 -5.24 -31.37
C THR A 586 -7.68 -5.73 -30.17
N GLY A 587 -7.80 -5.06 -29.02
CA GLY A 587 -6.96 -5.25 -27.84
C GLY A 587 -5.54 -4.69 -28.05
N THR A 588 -4.79 -4.54 -26.95
CA THR A 588 -3.38 -4.14 -26.98
C THR A 588 -2.43 -5.26 -26.50
N GLY A 589 -2.99 -6.39 -26.04
CA GLY A 589 -2.21 -7.58 -25.68
C GLY A 589 -1.69 -8.34 -26.89
N ARG A 590 -0.59 -9.06 -26.72
CA ARG A 590 0.04 -9.88 -27.77
C ARG A 590 -0.70 -11.21 -27.92
N ALA A 591 -1.35 -11.43 -29.04
CA ALA A 591 -2.17 -12.63 -29.31
C ALA A 591 -1.37 -13.95 -29.32
N SER A 592 -0.04 -13.92 -29.47
CA SER A 592 0.84 -15.10 -29.52
C SER A 592 1.14 -15.73 -28.17
N VAL A 593 0.74 -15.10 -27.06
CA VAL A 593 1.02 -15.62 -25.74
C VAL A 593 -0.06 -16.60 -25.32
N PRO A 594 0.27 -17.86 -24.98
CA PRO A 594 -0.72 -18.83 -24.51
C PRO A 594 -1.44 -18.36 -23.26
N ASN A 595 -2.76 -18.51 -23.23
CA ASN A 595 -3.55 -18.18 -22.06
C ASN A 595 -3.56 -19.34 -21.06
N ASN A 596 -2.72 -19.28 -20.04
CA ASN A 596 -2.60 -20.30 -18.99
C ASN A 596 -3.46 -19.98 -17.75
N GLN A 597 -4.49 -19.15 -17.89
CA GLN A 597 -5.34 -18.81 -16.75
C GLN A 597 -6.16 -20.01 -16.27
N HIS A 598 -6.24 -20.13 -14.94
CA HIS A 598 -7.14 -21.08 -14.30
C HIS A 598 -8.45 -20.35 -13.96
N TYR A 599 -9.54 -20.82 -14.51
CA TYR A 599 -10.86 -20.24 -14.26
C TYR A 599 -11.31 -20.53 -12.83
N ASN A 600 -12.07 -19.59 -12.27
CA ASN A 600 -12.73 -19.81 -11.00
C ASN A 600 -13.82 -20.90 -11.17
N PRO A 601 -13.70 -22.08 -10.55
CA PRO A 601 -14.66 -23.16 -10.70
C PRO A 601 -16.05 -22.82 -10.14
N SER A 602 -16.17 -21.81 -9.29
CA SER A 602 -17.44 -21.32 -8.77
C SER A 602 -18.19 -20.39 -9.74
N SER A 603 -17.55 -19.93 -10.81
CA SER A 603 -18.16 -19.07 -11.81
C SER A 603 -19.01 -19.87 -12.79
N LEU A 604 -20.25 -19.41 -13.02
CA LEU A 604 -21.15 -20.02 -14.03
C LEU A 604 -20.59 -19.87 -15.46
N LEU A 605 -19.69 -18.91 -15.69
CA LEU A 605 -19.05 -18.71 -16.99
C LEU A 605 -18.13 -19.86 -17.38
N ASN A 606 -17.63 -20.62 -16.41
CA ASN A 606 -16.81 -21.80 -16.66
C ASN A 606 -17.59 -23.00 -17.20
N SER A 607 -18.92 -23.04 -17.03
CA SER A 607 -19.76 -24.15 -17.46
C SER A 607 -20.15 -24.10 -18.94
N LYS A 608 -19.80 -23.00 -19.63
CA LYS A 608 -20.12 -22.79 -21.07
C LYS A 608 -18.95 -23.15 -22.00
N LYS A 609 -17.84 -23.67 -21.47
CA LYS A 609 -16.77 -24.31 -22.25
C LYS A 609 -16.87 -25.81 -22.12
#